data_9022702c301cda76160ce09a5998a518
#
_entry.id   9022702c301cda76160ce09a5998a518
#
_cell.length_a   1.000
_cell.length_b   1.000
_cell.length_c   1.000
_cell.angle_alpha   90.00
_cell.angle_beta   90.00
_cell.angle_gamma   90.00
#
_symmetry.space_group_name_H-M   'P 1'
#
loop_
_entity.id
_entity.type
_entity.pdbx_description
1 polymer ?
#
loop_
_entity_poly.entity_id
_entity_poly.type
_entity_poly.pdbx_seq_one_letter_code
_entity_poly.pdbx_strand_id
1 'polypeptide(L)'
;MGKIVSYTNVKGGVGKTTLCGVFATYLANSGRTVAVVDADLQQSLFRHRKRDLQQNPDASLPWEINTLRGRTPEETAIIMDNLKLLPYDVIIDCPGNLVDPNLEVIYSNADIAVVPIHYDSDTLDATQMFCETFKAHFGAKIFFVPNGIVSVEERREHLQQERDRAIELLKAYGTVTPRIKRSVVISDYNTLFPLTTYQRNAVKYAFEPIINELQEGGEE
;
A
#
# COMPACT_ATOMS: atom_id res chain seq x y z
N MET A 1 1.50 3.32 -20.15
CA MET A 1 2.62 3.03 -19.23
C MET A 1 2.04 2.52 -17.90
N GLY A 2 2.76 1.65 -17.16
CA GLY A 2 2.33 1.27 -15.82
C GLY A 2 2.47 2.43 -14.83
N LYS A 3 1.75 2.35 -13.70
CA LYS A 3 1.84 3.34 -12.61
C LYS A 3 2.64 2.81 -11.44
N ILE A 4 3.27 3.73 -10.70
CA ILE A 4 4.01 3.42 -9.46
C ILE A 4 3.12 3.75 -8.27
N VAL A 5 2.84 2.74 -7.44
CA VAL A 5 1.99 2.81 -6.24
C VAL A 5 2.83 2.59 -5.00
N SER A 6 2.99 3.59 -4.15
CA SER A 6 3.69 3.48 -2.87
C SER A 6 2.73 3.19 -1.72
N TYR A 7 2.96 2.12 -0.95
CA TYR A 7 2.28 1.86 0.32
C TYR A 7 3.09 2.50 1.44
N THR A 8 2.59 3.57 2.00
CA THR A 8 3.34 4.42 2.93
C THR A 8 2.48 4.89 4.11
N ASN A 9 3.08 5.08 5.24
CA ASN A 9 2.62 5.85 6.41
C ASN A 9 3.76 5.88 7.43
N VAL A 10 3.88 6.95 8.18
CA VAL A 10 4.88 7.10 9.26
C VAL A 10 4.55 6.24 10.48
N LYS A 11 3.28 5.86 10.66
CA LYS A 11 2.86 5.01 11.79
C LYS A 11 3.17 3.54 11.50
N GLY A 12 3.81 2.87 12.45
CA GLY A 12 4.01 1.42 12.43
C GLY A 12 2.71 0.66 12.70
N GLY A 13 2.59 -0.58 12.18
CA GLY A 13 1.48 -1.49 12.50
C GLY A 13 0.17 -1.23 11.77
N VAL A 14 0.03 -0.18 10.96
CA VAL A 14 -1.21 0.15 10.21
C VAL A 14 -1.52 -0.81 9.06
N GLY A 15 -0.60 -1.71 8.71
CA GLY A 15 -0.80 -2.75 7.72
C GLY A 15 -0.22 -2.46 6.33
N LYS A 16 0.75 -1.56 6.19
CA LYS A 16 1.41 -1.24 4.89
C LYS A 16 1.83 -2.50 4.14
N THR A 17 2.77 -3.25 4.69
CA THR A 17 3.33 -4.47 4.10
C THR A 17 2.27 -5.52 3.75
N THR A 18 1.31 -5.76 4.67
CA THR A 18 0.24 -6.72 4.42
C THR A 18 -0.64 -6.28 3.26
N LEU A 19 -1.11 -5.02 3.26
CA LEU A 19 -1.98 -4.52 2.21
C LEU A 19 -1.24 -4.37 0.88
N CYS A 20 0.05 -4.04 0.88
CA CYS A 20 0.90 -4.03 -0.31
C CYS A 20 0.91 -5.42 -0.99
N GLY A 21 1.24 -6.47 -0.23
CA GLY A 21 1.27 -7.83 -0.78
C GLY A 21 -0.10 -8.37 -1.17
N VAL A 22 -1.15 -8.07 -0.38
CA VAL A 22 -2.54 -8.45 -0.72
C VAL A 22 -3.00 -7.73 -1.99
N PHE A 23 -2.65 -6.45 -2.18
CA PHE A 23 -3.00 -5.68 -3.38
C PHE A 23 -2.29 -6.22 -4.63
N ALA A 24 -0.99 -6.49 -4.53
CA ALA A 24 -0.24 -7.12 -5.62
C ALA A 24 -0.85 -8.47 -6.04
N THR A 25 -1.20 -9.31 -5.05
CA THR A 25 -1.87 -10.58 -5.31
C THR A 25 -3.27 -10.38 -5.90
N TYR A 26 -4.02 -9.39 -5.43
CA TYR A 26 -5.35 -9.05 -5.97
C TYR A 26 -5.28 -8.66 -7.44
N LEU A 27 -4.33 -7.81 -7.82
CA LEU A 27 -4.12 -7.38 -9.21
C LEU A 27 -3.70 -8.55 -10.10
N ALA A 28 -2.73 -9.36 -9.66
CA ALA A 28 -2.29 -10.55 -10.39
C ALA A 28 -3.45 -11.54 -10.62
N ASN A 29 -4.32 -11.75 -9.62
CA ASN A 29 -5.51 -12.59 -9.76
C ASN A 29 -6.56 -12.01 -10.72
N SER A 30 -6.48 -10.74 -11.02
CA SER A 30 -7.34 -10.07 -12.00
C SER A 30 -6.72 -10.05 -13.41
N GLY A 31 -5.61 -10.78 -13.62
CA GLY A 31 -4.92 -10.89 -14.90
C GLY A 31 -3.96 -9.72 -15.20
N ARG A 32 -3.68 -8.85 -14.23
CA ARG A 32 -2.71 -7.75 -14.41
C ARG A 32 -1.29 -8.24 -14.10
N THR A 33 -0.34 -7.88 -14.94
CA THR A 33 1.08 -8.01 -14.60
C THR A 33 1.46 -6.92 -13.62
N VAL A 34 2.15 -7.29 -12.54
CA VAL A 34 2.63 -6.35 -11.51
C VAL A 34 4.01 -6.78 -11.03
N ALA A 35 4.83 -5.80 -10.65
CA ALA A 35 6.06 -6.03 -9.90
C ALA A 35 5.94 -5.38 -8.51
N VAL A 36 6.67 -5.92 -7.55
CA VAL A 36 6.72 -5.41 -6.19
C VAL A 36 8.15 -5.05 -5.81
N VAL A 37 8.31 -3.96 -5.09
CA VAL A 37 9.59 -3.53 -4.52
C VAL A 37 9.42 -3.38 -3.00
N ASP A 38 10.19 -4.16 -2.25
CA ASP A 38 10.27 -4.03 -0.79
C ASP A 38 11.39 -3.03 -0.46
N ALA A 39 11.02 -1.81 -0.10
CA ALA A 39 11.92 -0.72 0.25
C ALA A 39 12.21 -0.66 1.76
N ASP A 40 11.54 -1.47 2.59
CA ASP A 40 11.80 -1.51 4.03
C ASP A 40 13.11 -2.28 4.33
N LEU A 41 13.96 -1.70 5.19
CA LEU A 41 15.20 -2.34 5.64
C LEU A 41 14.96 -3.70 6.29
N GLN A 42 13.80 -3.90 6.90
CA GLN A 42 13.41 -5.18 7.50
C GLN A 42 13.03 -6.23 6.47
N GLN A 43 12.73 -5.84 5.23
CA GLN A 43 12.35 -6.73 4.13
C GLN A 43 11.23 -7.72 4.51
N SER A 44 10.21 -7.23 5.17
CA SER A 44 9.14 -8.08 5.72
C SER A 44 8.35 -8.80 4.61
N LEU A 45 8.06 -8.12 3.51
CA LEU A 45 7.34 -8.69 2.38
C LEU A 45 8.22 -9.67 1.60
N PHE A 46 9.49 -9.32 1.36
CA PHE A 46 10.45 -10.19 0.70
C PHE A 46 10.70 -11.48 1.48
N ARG A 47 10.82 -11.38 2.82
CA ARG A 47 10.94 -12.56 3.69
C ARG A 47 9.67 -13.40 3.73
N HIS A 48 8.48 -12.79 3.61
CA HIS A 48 7.23 -13.52 3.48
C HIS A 48 7.25 -14.38 2.22
N ARG A 49 7.53 -13.80 1.05
CA ARG A 49 7.68 -14.53 -0.20
C ARG A 49 8.69 -15.69 -0.09
N LYS A 50 9.82 -15.44 0.56
CA LYS A 50 10.85 -16.47 0.73
C LYS A 50 10.34 -17.66 1.57
N ARG A 51 9.57 -17.41 2.64
CA ARG A 51 8.96 -18.49 3.44
C ARG A 51 7.93 -19.28 2.65
N ASP A 52 7.10 -18.59 1.87
CA ASP A 52 6.09 -19.26 1.04
C ASP A 52 6.74 -20.17 -0.01
N LEU A 53 7.82 -19.71 -0.64
CA LEU A 53 8.61 -20.52 -1.60
C LEU A 53 9.31 -21.71 -0.94
N GLN A 54 9.77 -21.59 0.30
CA GLN A 54 10.35 -22.73 1.03
C GLN A 54 9.32 -23.85 1.26
N GLN A 55 8.05 -23.48 1.43
CA GLN A 55 6.96 -24.44 1.60
C GLN A 55 6.43 -24.99 0.26
N ASN A 56 6.60 -24.21 -0.81
CA ASN A 56 6.07 -24.52 -2.14
C ASN A 56 7.11 -24.19 -3.22
N PRO A 57 8.22 -24.97 -3.31
CA PRO A 57 9.37 -24.63 -4.16
C PRO A 57 9.06 -24.61 -5.67
N ASP A 58 8.05 -25.38 -6.10
CA ASP A 58 7.67 -25.51 -7.51
C ASP A 58 6.51 -24.57 -7.91
N ALA A 59 6.08 -23.71 -7.00
CA ALA A 59 4.97 -22.78 -7.29
C ALA A 59 5.40 -21.70 -8.30
N SER A 60 4.53 -21.37 -9.24
CA SER A 60 4.72 -20.24 -10.14
C SER A 60 4.61 -18.92 -9.39
N LEU A 61 5.37 -17.92 -9.83
CA LEU A 61 5.34 -16.58 -9.23
C LEU A 61 4.23 -15.75 -9.87
N PRO A 62 3.18 -15.37 -9.12
CA PRO A 62 2.10 -14.53 -9.67
C PRO A 62 2.56 -13.08 -9.90
N TRP A 63 3.61 -12.65 -9.21
CA TRP A 63 4.28 -11.37 -9.35
C TRP A 63 5.71 -11.46 -8.82
N GLU A 64 6.60 -10.65 -9.37
CA GLU A 64 8.00 -10.58 -8.93
C GLU A 64 8.17 -9.63 -7.75
N ILE A 65 9.19 -9.89 -6.91
CA ILE A 65 9.56 -8.99 -5.82
C ILE A 65 11.07 -8.76 -5.81
N ASN A 66 11.44 -7.48 -5.76
CA ASN A 66 12.81 -7.01 -5.61
C ASN A 66 12.94 -6.17 -4.32
N THR A 67 14.16 -5.81 -3.93
CA THR A 67 14.41 -5.02 -2.72
C THR A 67 15.37 -3.87 -2.99
N LEU A 68 15.14 -2.74 -2.28
CA LEU A 68 16.06 -1.59 -2.25
C LEU A 68 17.04 -1.62 -1.09
N ARG A 69 17.08 -2.69 -0.30
CA ARG A 69 17.97 -2.77 0.86
C ARG A 69 19.43 -2.52 0.47
N GLY A 70 20.07 -1.57 1.17
CA GLY A 70 21.48 -1.22 0.97
C GLY A 70 21.75 -0.39 -0.28
N ARG A 71 20.72 0.10 -0.96
CA ARG A 71 20.85 1.04 -2.07
C ARG A 71 21.00 2.46 -1.56
N THR A 72 21.81 3.24 -2.27
CA THR A 72 21.89 4.69 -2.05
C THR A 72 20.72 5.41 -2.75
N PRO A 73 20.45 6.68 -2.44
CA PRO A 73 19.44 7.46 -3.15
C PRO A 73 19.70 7.57 -4.65
N GLU A 74 20.99 7.66 -5.07
CA GLU A 74 21.38 7.74 -6.48
C GLU A 74 21.09 6.41 -7.20
N GLU A 75 21.41 5.26 -6.58
CA GLU A 75 21.06 3.94 -7.12
C GLU A 75 19.55 3.76 -7.16
N THR A 76 18.84 4.22 -6.15
CA THR A 76 17.37 4.17 -6.09
C THR A 76 16.75 5.01 -7.21
N ALA A 77 17.29 6.19 -7.51
CA ALA A 77 16.82 7.03 -8.61
C ALA A 77 16.94 6.30 -9.97
N ILE A 78 18.07 5.66 -10.23
CA ILE A 78 18.27 4.86 -11.46
C ILE A 78 17.25 3.71 -11.52
N ILE A 79 16.98 3.05 -10.39
CA ILE A 79 15.99 1.98 -10.34
C ILE A 79 14.59 2.54 -10.64
N MET A 80 14.20 3.65 -10.01
CA MET A 80 12.89 4.28 -10.22
C MET A 80 12.68 4.71 -11.67
N ASP A 81 13.70 5.28 -12.31
CA ASP A 81 13.64 5.64 -13.74
C ASP A 81 13.40 4.40 -14.62
N ASN A 82 14.05 3.28 -14.32
CA ASN A 82 13.81 2.03 -15.03
C ASN A 82 12.40 1.46 -14.77
N LEU A 83 11.90 1.57 -13.54
CA LEU A 83 10.56 1.11 -13.18
C LEU A 83 9.47 1.89 -13.92
N LYS A 84 9.65 3.19 -14.16
CA LYS A 84 8.73 4.01 -14.96
C LYS A 84 8.58 3.55 -16.40
N LEU A 85 9.59 2.89 -16.95
CA LEU A 85 9.55 2.40 -18.33
C LEU A 85 8.78 1.08 -18.50
N LEU A 86 8.39 0.45 -17.40
CA LEU A 86 7.68 -0.82 -17.43
C LEU A 86 6.24 -0.62 -17.96
N PRO A 87 5.73 -1.56 -18.78
CA PRO A 87 4.38 -1.48 -19.31
C PRO A 87 3.30 -1.96 -18.31
N TYR A 88 3.67 -2.18 -17.05
CA TYR A 88 2.80 -2.71 -15.99
C TYR A 88 3.07 -2.00 -14.65
N ASP A 89 2.13 -2.13 -13.73
CA ASP A 89 2.16 -1.42 -12.46
C ASP A 89 3.25 -1.95 -11.52
N VAL A 90 3.84 -1.03 -10.76
CA VAL A 90 4.84 -1.33 -9.73
C VAL A 90 4.28 -0.92 -8.36
N ILE A 91 4.32 -1.85 -7.41
CA ILE A 91 3.84 -1.64 -6.04
C ILE A 91 5.05 -1.58 -5.11
N ILE A 92 5.18 -0.53 -4.32
CA ILE A 92 6.33 -0.32 -3.43
C ILE A 92 5.87 -0.36 -1.97
N ASP A 93 6.45 -1.29 -1.19
CA ASP A 93 6.27 -1.34 0.27
C ASP A 93 7.31 -0.42 0.94
N CYS A 94 6.87 0.72 1.46
CA CYS A 94 7.73 1.72 2.04
C CYS A 94 7.93 1.50 3.55
N PRO A 95 9.11 1.85 4.11
CA PRO A 95 9.36 1.80 5.54
C PRO A 95 8.41 2.70 6.34
N GLY A 96 8.28 2.39 7.62
CA GLY A 96 7.43 3.14 8.55
C GLY A 96 8.12 4.33 9.22
N ASN A 97 9.19 4.87 8.64
CA ASN A 97 9.89 6.04 9.15
C ASN A 97 10.13 7.03 8.00
N LEU A 98 10.31 8.32 8.34
CA LEU A 98 10.61 9.39 7.36
C LEU A 98 12.11 9.67 7.22
N VAL A 99 12.96 8.89 7.88
CA VAL A 99 14.42 9.16 7.97
C VAL A 99 15.18 8.49 6.82
N ASP A 100 14.57 7.55 6.11
CA ASP A 100 15.20 6.87 5.00
C ASP A 100 15.33 7.83 3.78
N PRO A 101 16.56 8.16 3.35
CA PRO A 101 16.76 9.10 2.25
C PRO A 101 16.22 8.60 0.90
N ASN A 102 15.98 7.29 0.75
CA ASN A 102 15.37 6.72 -0.44
C ASN A 102 13.89 7.08 -0.58
N LEU A 103 13.21 7.42 0.51
CA LEU A 103 11.78 7.76 0.48
C LEU A 103 11.48 9.00 -0.37
N GLU A 104 12.33 10.02 -0.31
CA GLU A 104 12.16 11.21 -1.15
C GLU A 104 12.20 10.85 -2.64
N VAL A 105 13.13 9.97 -3.02
CA VAL A 105 13.27 9.48 -4.39
C VAL A 105 12.02 8.66 -4.78
N ILE A 106 11.55 7.77 -3.91
CA ILE A 106 10.37 6.95 -4.17
C ILE A 106 9.12 7.83 -4.34
N TYR A 107 8.89 8.79 -3.43
CA TYR A 107 7.71 9.65 -3.46
C TYR A 107 7.70 10.61 -4.65
N SER A 108 8.87 11.12 -5.05
CA SER A 108 9.00 11.96 -6.26
C SER A 108 8.65 11.22 -7.54
N ASN A 109 8.69 9.90 -7.52
CA ASN A 109 8.44 9.04 -8.66
C ASN A 109 7.12 8.28 -8.58
N ALA A 110 6.40 8.35 -7.46
CA ALA A 110 5.12 7.67 -7.28
C ALA A 110 3.97 8.44 -7.95
N ASP A 111 3.06 7.72 -8.61
CA ASP A 111 1.80 8.25 -9.12
C ASP A 111 0.70 8.22 -8.06
N ILE A 112 0.73 7.20 -7.21
CA ILE A 112 -0.25 6.95 -6.16
C ILE A 112 0.46 6.65 -4.84
N ALA A 113 0.01 7.30 -3.77
CA ALA A 113 0.37 6.99 -2.40
C ALA A 113 -0.81 6.37 -1.66
N VAL A 114 -0.72 5.08 -1.35
CA VAL A 114 -1.71 4.37 -0.52
C VAL A 114 -1.28 4.47 0.94
N VAL A 115 -2.12 5.05 1.77
CA VAL A 115 -1.85 5.35 3.17
C VAL A 115 -2.82 4.56 4.06
N PRO A 116 -2.46 3.34 4.50
CA PRO A 116 -3.27 2.61 5.48
C PRO A 116 -3.33 3.37 6.81
N ILE A 117 -4.52 3.48 7.40
CA ILE A 117 -4.75 4.21 8.64
C ILE A 117 -5.61 3.42 9.62
N HIS A 118 -5.47 3.73 10.91
CA HIS A 118 -6.45 3.44 11.95
C HIS A 118 -7.15 4.75 12.35
N TYR A 119 -8.29 4.68 13.02
CA TYR A 119 -9.03 5.87 13.47
C TYR A 119 -8.63 6.34 14.88
N ASP A 120 -7.55 5.80 15.47
CA ASP A 120 -7.01 6.32 16.72
C ASP A 120 -6.30 7.67 16.49
N SER A 121 -6.38 8.55 17.49
CA SER A 121 -5.84 9.92 17.42
C SER A 121 -4.37 9.96 17.07
N ASP A 122 -3.55 9.10 17.68
CA ASP A 122 -2.11 9.05 17.41
C ASP A 122 -1.78 8.75 15.93
N THR A 123 -2.56 7.85 15.32
CA THR A 123 -2.41 7.52 13.90
C THR A 123 -2.86 8.69 13.03
N LEU A 124 -3.95 9.36 13.39
CA LEU A 124 -4.48 10.47 12.62
C LEU A 124 -3.56 11.69 12.67
N ASP A 125 -3.05 12.07 13.85
CA ASP A 125 -2.12 13.18 14.01
C ASP A 125 -0.83 12.95 13.20
N ALA A 126 -0.24 11.75 13.33
CA ALA A 126 0.94 11.39 12.57
C ALA A 126 0.68 11.38 11.04
N THR A 127 -0.51 10.91 10.62
CA THR A 127 -0.90 10.89 9.22
C THR A 127 -1.14 12.29 8.68
N GLN A 128 -1.74 13.20 9.46
CA GLN A 128 -1.93 14.59 9.04
C GLN A 128 -0.59 15.29 8.80
N MET A 129 0.34 15.21 9.75
CA MET A 129 1.69 15.77 9.59
C MET A 129 2.40 15.20 8.36
N PHE A 130 2.27 13.90 8.12
CA PHE A 130 2.79 13.27 6.91
C PHE A 130 2.16 13.87 5.65
N CYS A 131 0.84 14.01 5.60
CA CYS A 131 0.13 14.54 4.43
C CYS A 131 0.47 15.99 4.12
N GLU A 132 0.63 16.84 5.14
CA GLU A 132 1.05 18.23 4.98
C GLU A 132 2.43 18.31 4.29
N THR A 133 3.39 17.53 4.80
CA THR A 133 4.73 17.44 4.20
C THR A 133 4.68 16.81 2.81
N PHE A 134 3.94 15.71 2.65
CA PHE A 134 3.86 14.99 1.39
C PHE A 134 3.27 15.85 0.27
N LYS A 135 2.14 16.52 0.50
CA LYS A 135 1.51 17.40 -0.51
C LYS A 135 2.34 18.64 -0.86
N ALA A 136 3.15 19.13 0.08
CA ALA A 136 4.02 20.27 -0.19
C ALA A 136 5.18 19.94 -1.16
N HIS A 137 5.58 18.65 -1.27
CA HIS A 137 6.78 18.24 -1.99
C HIS A 137 6.53 17.24 -3.11
N PHE A 138 5.43 16.48 -3.08
CA PHE A 138 5.19 15.37 -4.02
C PHE A 138 3.82 15.46 -4.68
N GLY A 139 3.74 14.98 -5.93
CA GLY A 139 2.55 15.07 -6.78
C GLY A 139 1.63 13.84 -6.75
N ALA A 140 2.00 12.76 -6.07
CA ALA A 140 1.22 11.53 -6.04
C ALA A 140 -0.20 11.74 -5.48
N LYS A 141 -1.19 11.10 -6.09
CA LYS A 141 -2.56 11.05 -5.55
C LYS A 141 -2.61 10.20 -4.29
N ILE A 142 -3.18 10.73 -3.21
CA ILE A 142 -3.26 10.03 -1.92
C ILE A 142 -4.57 9.27 -1.81
N PHE A 143 -4.48 7.98 -1.43
CA PHE A 143 -5.61 7.12 -1.07
C PHE A 143 -5.46 6.63 0.36
N PHE A 144 -6.33 7.09 1.26
CA PHE A 144 -6.38 6.60 2.64
C PHE A 144 -7.19 5.31 2.70
N VAL A 145 -6.59 4.26 3.25
CA VAL A 145 -7.26 2.97 3.44
C VAL A 145 -7.47 2.73 4.94
N PRO A 146 -8.68 3.01 5.46
CA PRO A 146 -9.00 2.65 6.84
C PRO A 146 -8.92 1.13 7.01
N ASN A 147 -7.96 0.67 7.81
CA ASN A 147 -7.62 -0.75 7.95
C ASN A 147 -7.75 -1.23 9.40
N GLY A 148 -8.04 -2.50 9.59
CA GLY A 148 -8.13 -3.12 10.90
C GLY A 148 -9.29 -2.62 11.77
N ILE A 149 -10.36 -2.14 11.16
CA ILE A 149 -11.50 -1.54 11.85
C ILE A 149 -12.33 -2.60 12.59
N VAL A 150 -12.55 -2.38 13.87
CA VAL A 150 -13.28 -3.31 14.74
C VAL A 150 -14.77 -3.03 14.71
N SER A 151 -15.58 -3.99 14.23
CA SER A 151 -17.02 -3.81 14.01
C SER A 151 -17.83 -3.44 15.28
N VAL A 152 -17.35 -3.82 16.47
CA VAL A 152 -18.01 -3.45 17.75
C VAL A 152 -17.82 -1.98 18.07
N GLU A 153 -16.66 -1.42 17.71
CA GLU A 153 -16.37 0.00 17.91
C GLU A 153 -17.20 0.89 17.00
N GLU A 154 -17.58 0.39 15.83
CA GLU A 154 -18.44 1.11 14.88
C GLU A 154 -19.86 1.38 15.39
N ARG A 155 -20.32 0.68 16.43
CA ARG A 155 -21.65 0.85 17.01
C ARG A 155 -21.69 1.90 18.13
N ARG A 156 -20.53 2.42 18.56
CA ARG A 156 -20.44 3.44 19.60
C ARG A 156 -20.52 4.82 18.97
N GLU A 157 -21.54 5.59 19.33
CA GLU A 157 -21.83 6.90 18.73
C GLU A 157 -20.65 7.88 18.78
N HIS A 158 -19.95 7.98 19.91
CA HIS A 158 -18.79 8.87 20.03
C HIS A 158 -17.64 8.47 19.09
N LEU A 159 -17.39 7.16 18.89
CA LEU A 159 -16.36 6.68 17.94
C LEU A 159 -16.79 6.88 16.48
N GLN A 160 -18.10 6.86 16.21
CA GLN A 160 -18.61 7.22 14.89
C GLN A 160 -18.35 8.69 14.57
N GLN A 161 -18.62 9.59 15.52
CA GLN A 161 -18.38 11.03 15.34
C GLN A 161 -16.89 11.33 15.15
N GLU A 162 -16.01 10.69 15.93
CA GLU A 162 -14.55 10.83 15.78
C GLU A 162 -14.09 10.33 14.40
N ARG A 163 -14.57 9.18 13.98
CA ARG A 163 -14.28 8.64 12.65
C ARG A 163 -14.75 9.57 11.53
N ASP A 164 -15.97 10.09 11.63
CA ASP A 164 -16.54 10.94 10.59
C ASP A 164 -15.75 12.26 10.48
N ARG A 165 -15.32 12.83 11.61
CA ARG A 165 -14.38 13.98 11.64
C ARG A 165 -13.04 13.64 10.99
N ALA A 166 -12.48 12.47 11.30
CA ALA A 166 -11.23 12.02 10.72
C ALA A 166 -11.33 11.85 9.19
N ILE A 167 -12.43 11.28 8.70
CA ILE A 167 -12.70 11.13 7.27
C ILE A 167 -12.77 12.50 6.59
N GLU A 168 -13.51 13.45 7.15
CA GLU A 168 -13.62 14.81 6.59
C GLU A 168 -12.26 15.53 6.55
N LEU A 169 -11.46 15.39 7.60
CA LEU A 169 -10.10 15.94 7.63
C LEU A 169 -9.22 15.33 6.53
N LEU A 170 -9.25 14.00 6.38
CA LEU A 170 -8.40 13.31 5.40
C LEU A 170 -8.83 13.58 3.95
N LYS A 171 -10.13 13.83 3.70
CA LYS A 171 -10.62 14.22 2.37
C LYS A 171 -10.00 15.51 1.83
N ALA A 172 -9.49 16.39 2.69
CA ALA A 172 -8.75 17.57 2.27
C ALA A 172 -7.41 17.22 1.59
N TYR A 173 -6.87 16.04 1.88
CA TYR A 173 -5.58 15.58 1.36
C TYR A 173 -5.70 14.55 0.26
N GLY A 174 -6.76 13.75 0.21
CA GLY A 174 -6.93 12.71 -0.79
C GLY A 174 -8.23 11.95 -0.69
N THR A 175 -8.32 10.83 -1.39
CA THR A 175 -9.50 9.96 -1.40
C THR A 175 -9.48 9.02 -0.20
N VAL A 176 -10.57 8.99 0.58
CA VAL A 176 -10.75 8.00 1.65
C VAL A 176 -11.56 6.83 1.10
N THR A 177 -10.97 5.65 1.07
CA THR A 177 -11.63 4.44 0.55
C THR A 177 -12.59 3.84 1.58
N PRO A 178 -13.50 2.94 1.17
CA PRO A 178 -14.20 2.09 2.11
C PRO A 178 -13.24 1.34 3.03
N ARG A 179 -13.64 1.15 4.28
CA ARG A 179 -12.79 0.53 5.31
C ARG A 179 -12.60 -0.98 5.14
N ILE A 180 -11.46 -1.46 5.58
CA ILE A 180 -11.16 -2.88 5.74
C ILE A 180 -11.36 -3.25 7.21
N LYS A 181 -12.26 -4.21 7.46
CA LYS A 181 -12.48 -4.71 8.83
C LYS A 181 -11.31 -5.55 9.31
N ARG A 182 -11.08 -5.51 10.63
CA ARG A 182 -10.07 -6.37 11.25
C ARG A 182 -10.39 -7.84 10.99
N SER A 183 -9.44 -8.53 10.38
CA SER A 183 -9.59 -9.93 10.02
C SER A 183 -8.23 -10.63 10.00
N VAL A 184 -8.15 -11.76 10.67
CA VAL A 184 -6.97 -12.64 10.60
C VAL A 184 -6.79 -13.24 9.21
N VAL A 185 -7.88 -13.39 8.46
CA VAL A 185 -7.87 -13.98 7.12
C VAL A 185 -7.05 -13.15 6.13
N ILE A 186 -7.06 -11.80 6.26
CA ILE A 186 -6.26 -10.92 5.41
C ILE A 186 -4.77 -11.10 5.70
N SER A 187 -4.40 -11.27 6.97
CA SER A 187 -3.00 -11.47 7.38
C SER A 187 -2.44 -12.83 6.99
N ASP A 188 -3.33 -13.80 6.76
CA ASP A 188 -3.03 -15.19 6.41
C ASP A 188 -2.99 -15.41 4.88
N TYR A 189 -2.75 -14.35 4.09
CA TYR A 189 -2.58 -14.50 2.65
C TYR A 189 -1.22 -15.14 2.32
N ASN A 190 -1.20 -15.92 1.24
CA ASN A 190 0.01 -16.49 0.68
C ASN A 190 0.43 -15.68 -0.56
N THR A 191 1.71 -15.41 -0.70
CA THR A 191 2.22 -14.58 -1.80
C THR A 191 2.30 -15.30 -3.15
N LEU A 192 2.11 -16.63 -3.18
CA LEU A 192 2.21 -17.48 -4.37
C LEU A 192 0.85 -17.88 -4.93
N PHE A 193 -0.18 -17.93 -4.09
CA PHE A 193 -1.49 -18.43 -4.47
C PHE A 193 -2.54 -17.32 -4.56
N PRO A 194 -3.60 -17.56 -5.35
CA PRO A 194 -4.73 -16.63 -5.42
C PRO A 194 -5.34 -16.36 -4.05
N LEU A 195 -5.79 -15.11 -3.84
CA LEU A 195 -6.58 -14.76 -2.67
C LEU A 195 -7.86 -15.62 -2.64
N THR A 196 -8.19 -16.13 -1.47
CA THR A 196 -9.47 -16.77 -1.24
C THR A 196 -10.64 -15.81 -1.47
N THR A 197 -11.84 -16.32 -1.70
CA THR A 197 -13.05 -15.50 -1.84
C THR A 197 -13.26 -14.58 -0.64
N TYR A 198 -12.95 -15.05 0.57
CA TYR A 198 -13.04 -14.24 1.81
C TYR A 198 -12.05 -13.08 1.79
N GLN A 199 -10.79 -13.33 1.43
CA GLN A 199 -9.76 -12.29 1.35
C GLN A 199 -10.13 -11.25 0.29
N ARG A 200 -10.54 -11.69 -0.91
CA ARG A 200 -10.97 -10.80 -1.98
C ARG A 200 -12.14 -9.91 -1.55
N ASN A 201 -13.19 -10.49 -0.97
CA ASN A 201 -14.36 -9.75 -0.52
C ASN A 201 -14.04 -8.75 0.60
N ALA A 202 -13.09 -9.08 1.47
CA ALA A 202 -12.68 -8.21 2.57
C ALA A 202 -11.99 -6.92 2.10
N VAL A 203 -11.30 -6.95 0.95
CA VAL A 203 -10.51 -5.80 0.45
C VAL A 203 -11.11 -5.15 -0.81
N LYS A 204 -12.01 -5.82 -1.52
CA LYS A 204 -12.54 -5.41 -2.81
C LYS A 204 -12.93 -3.92 -2.86
N TYR A 205 -13.80 -3.49 -1.96
CA TYR A 205 -14.32 -2.13 -1.98
C TYR A 205 -13.27 -1.07 -1.61
N ALA A 206 -12.28 -1.44 -0.80
CA ALA A 206 -11.17 -0.55 -0.45
C ALA A 206 -10.18 -0.38 -1.62
N PHE A 207 -10.00 -1.43 -2.42
CA PHE A 207 -9.07 -1.41 -3.55
C PHE A 207 -9.69 -0.84 -4.83
N GLU A 208 -11.01 -0.90 -4.97
CA GLU A 208 -11.70 -0.45 -6.19
C GLU A 208 -11.37 1.00 -6.59
N PRO A 209 -11.36 2.01 -5.69
CA PRO A 209 -10.98 3.38 -6.07
C PRO A 209 -9.53 3.48 -6.55
N ILE A 210 -8.62 2.71 -5.97
CA ILE A 210 -7.20 2.68 -6.37
C ILE A 210 -7.05 2.03 -7.75
N ILE A 211 -7.79 0.94 -7.99
CA ILE A 211 -7.78 0.23 -9.28
C ILE A 211 -8.35 1.11 -10.40
N ASN A 212 -9.41 1.86 -10.13
CA ASN A 212 -9.98 2.81 -11.09
C ASN A 212 -8.94 3.87 -11.47
N GLU A 213 -8.23 4.42 -10.49
CA GLU A 213 -7.14 5.37 -10.74
C GLU A 213 -6.01 4.76 -11.61
N LEU A 214 -5.68 3.47 -11.40
CA LEU A 214 -4.70 2.77 -12.25
C LEU A 214 -5.16 2.65 -13.72
N GLN A 215 -6.45 2.65 -13.98
CA GLN A 215 -7.03 2.51 -15.32
C GLN A 215 -7.14 3.85 -16.06
N GLU A 216 -7.41 4.95 -15.36
CA GLU A 216 -7.61 6.29 -15.94
C GLU A 216 -6.38 6.87 -16.64
N GLY A 217 -5.19 6.31 -16.46
CA GLY A 217 -3.96 6.74 -17.13
C GLY A 217 -3.57 5.94 -18.38
N GLY A 218 -4.40 5.01 -18.85
CA GLY A 218 -4.10 4.10 -19.96
C GLY A 218 -4.75 4.46 -21.30
N GLU A 219 -5.48 5.55 -21.37
CA GLU A 219 -6.23 5.97 -22.59
C GLU A 219 -5.64 7.19 -23.33
N GLU A 220 -4.33 7.44 -23.21
CA GLU A 220 -3.64 8.42 -24.08
C GLU A 220 -2.63 7.76 -25.01
#